data_afbdce593467b21dc353f6d9f866a234
#
_entry.id   afbdce593467b21dc353f6d9f866a234
#
_cell.length_a   1.000
_cell.length_b   1.000
_cell.length_c   1.000
_cell.angle_alpha   90.00
_cell.angle_beta   90.00
_cell.angle_gamma   90.00
#
_symmetry.space_group_name_H-M   'P 1'
#
loop_
_entity.id
_entity.type
_entity.pdbx_description
1 polymer ?
#
loop_
_entity_poly.entity_id
_entity_poly.type
_entity_poly.pdbx_seq_one_letter_code
_entity_poly.pdbx_strand_id
1 'polypeptide(L)'
;EVNGEVGAVVEGYGAALSRITQELVRLMRERKVMAVWLFDESESMKDDQKEIATEFHKVYEELGIQQEQDARIQKKGEVLTTSILGFGDRINVLTKTPTGDVKKIQQAIQRIGIDRTGNENMCKSIAAVLDQFTPLARKQKRQLVVIVVSDESPTDHVQIEQAIQRVKKAAAPIYILGREAIFGYPYARIRWKDPVYGLNHWVRIDRGPETAFPECLQYDGMHARWDAFSSGFGPYAHVRLAKHSGGIFFMLPGEEEQLDGAGAHEARRFAALAMKEYEPLLLARRDYAQQVSSRPFRVVISNIIARLNPNDYPLIPSHDPKLNIKQHHYSIEAAEFRRQAVEAGQRAFRAMGLLSEAITILDKNEPLRAGENSQRWRANFDLIRSQCYAYRVRLFQFLLALDKHAVEFPPPKQAKSNRWHFNRSRKMTTPNDGQYKRVQVQLKLKAKRESFLAEMKEQQNRATRLFELVMAEHPGTPWARRARWELDHGYGMAIHEGFHDPRYRDVGKRIKVPKF
;
A
#
# COMPACT_ATOMS: atom_id res chain seq x y z
N GLU A 1 -12.70 -8.02 27.41
CA GLU A 1 -11.55 -7.96 26.47
C GLU A 1 -11.02 -6.54 26.45
N VAL A 2 -9.71 -6.39 26.70
CA VAL A 2 -9.02 -5.10 26.51
C VAL A 2 -8.80 -4.95 25.01
N ASN A 3 -9.50 -4.03 24.37
CA ASN A 3 -9.27 -3.67 22.98
C ASN A 3 -8.30 -2.49 22.91
N GLY A 4 -7.27 -2.61 22.09
CA GLY A 4 -6.33 -1.54 21.80
C GLY A 4 -6.87 -0.52 20.79
N GLU A 5 -6.15 0.58 20.61
CA GLU A 5 -6.51 1.66 19.69
C GLU A 5 -6.01 1.35 18.27
N VAL A 6 -6.90 1.58 17.28
CA VAL A 6 -6.73 1.20 15.89
C VAL A 6 -6.35 2.43 15.06
N GLY A 7 -5.12 2.95 15.24
CA GLY A 7 -4.60 4.04 14.40
C GLY A 7 -4.67 5.43 15.03
N ALA A 8 -3.83 5.68 16.01
CA ALA A 8 -3.53 7.02 16.46
C ALA A 8 -2.65 7.73 15.41
N VAL A 9 -3.20 8.70 14.68
CA VAL A 9 -2.42 9.51 13.73
C VAL A 9 -1.44 10.40 14.51
N VAL A 10 -0.17 10.36 14.14
CA VAL A 10 0.91 11.14 14.77
C VAL A 10 1.72 11.89 13.72
N GLU A 11 2.20 13.09 14.11
CA GLU A 11 2.99 13.97 13.22
C GLU A 11 4.50 13.69 13.34
N GLY A 12 4.95 12.49 12.95
CA GLY A 12 6.36 12.09 13.03
C GLY A 12 6.72 11.31 14.29
N TYR A 13 7.96 10.86 14.34
CA TYR A 13 8.46 9.98 15.40
C TYR A 13 8.50 10.65 16.78
N GLY A 14 8.82 11.95 16.87
CA GLY A 14 8.80 12.68 18.14
C GLY A 14 7.44 12.64 18.84
N ALA A 15 6.35 12.88 18.09
CA ALA A 15 4.99 12.81 18.62
C ALA A 15 4.61 11.37 19.00
N ALA A 16 5.02 10.38 18.20
CA ALA A 16 4.79 8.96 18.50
C ALA A 16 5.50 8.53 19.78
N LEU A 17 6.76 8.91 19.93
CA LEU A 17 7.57 8.61 21.12
C LEU A 17 6.98 9.24 22.39
N SER A 18 6.51 10.49 22.31
CA SER A 18 5.84 11.16 23.44
C SER A 18 4.55 10.42 23.84
N ARG A 19 3.75 9.96 22.88
CA ARG A 19 2.55 9.14 23.15
C ARG A 19 2.91 7.78 23.78
N ILE A 20 3.97 7.13 23.33
CA ILE A 20 4.48 5.90 23.94
C ILE A 20 4.94 6.17 25.38
N THR A 21 5.63 7.29 25.62
CA THR A 21 6.05 7.70 26.97
C THR A 21 4.86 7.82 27.90
N GLN A 22 3.78 8.47 27.46
CA GLN A 22 2.54 8.58 28.25
C GLN A 22 1.93 7.21 28.59
N GLU A 23 1.93 6.28 27.64
CA GLU A 23 1.46 4.91 27.89
C GLU A 23 2.37 4.15 28.88
N LEU A 24 3.68 4.28 28.75
CA LEU A 24 4.62 3.71 29.71
C LEU A 24 4.43 4.29 31.12
N VAL A 25 4.25 5.61 31.24
CA VAL A 25 3.94 6.28 32.53
C VAL A 25 2.64 5.72 33.12
N ARG A 26 1.60 5.57 32.32
CA ARG A 26 0.32 4.99 32.77
C ARG A 26 0.54 3.60 33.37
N LEU A 27 1.29 2.74 32.70
CA LEU A 27 1.59 1.39 33.17
C LEU A 27 2.51 1.40 34.42
N MET A 28 3.50 2.31 34.48
CA MET A 28 4.41 2.44 35.61
C MET A 28 3.72 2.89 36.91
N ARG A 29 2.60 3.60 36.81
CA ARG A 29 1.75 3.91 37.98
C ARG A 29 1.22 2.65 38.67
N GLU A 30 0.97 1.60 37.91
CA GLU A 30 0.42 0.34 38.42
C GLU A 30 1.55 -0.62 38.83
N ARG A 31 2.51 -0.85 37.97
CA ARG A 31 3.59 -1.84 38.16
C ARG A 31 4.88 -1.44 37.44
N LYS A 32 5.98 -2.09 37.80
CA LYS A 32 7.25 -1.95 37.06
C LYS A 32 7.07 -2.45 35.63
N VAL A 33 7.75 -1.83 34.68
CA VAL A 33 7.66 -2.13 33.25
C VAL A 33 8.98 -2.69 32.72
N MET A 34 8.89 -3.63 31.80
CA MET A 34 9.97 -4.10 30.94
C MET A 34 9.55 -3.80 29.50
N ALA A 35 10.19 -2.83 28.87
CA ALA A 35 9.95 -2.45 27.47
C ALA A 35 10.95 -3.16 26.56
N VAL A 36 10.47 -3.88 25.57
CA VAL A 36 11.29 -4.49 24.53
C VAL A 36 10.99 -3.80 23.22
N TRP A 37 11.99 -3.10 22.69
CA TRP A 37 11.91 -2.43 21.39
C TRP A 37 12.43 -3.39 20.31
N LEU A 38 11.64 -3.56 19.26
CA LEU A 38 11.89 -4.45 18.16
C LEU A 38 11.89 -3.63 16.87
N PHE A 39 13.08 -3.35 16.35
CA PHE A 39 13.30 -2.52 15.17
C PHE A 39 13.41 -3.38 13.92
N ASP A 40 12.68 -3.01 12.90
CA ASP A 40 12.86 -3.51 11.55
C ASP A 40 14.23 -3.08 11.02
N GLU A 41 15.00 -4.05 10.51
CA GLU A 41 16.35 -3.88 9.95
C GLU A 41 16.34 -3.73 8.41
N SER A 42 15.16 -3.54 7.79
CA SER A 42 15.08 -3.26 6.35
C SER A 42 15.83 -1.98 5.96
N GLU A 43 16.32 -1.91 4.73
CA GLU A 43 17.07 -0.73 4.25
C GLU A 43 16.17 0.52 4.15
N SER A 44 14.85 0.35 4.00
CA SER A 44 13.86 1.42 4.02
C SER A 44 13.81 2.16 5.36
N MET A 45 14.05 1.45 6.47
CA MET A 45 14.00 1.98 7.83
C MET A 45 15.24 2.77 8.27
N LYS A 46 16.29 2.86 7.44
CA LYS A 46 17.58 3.44 7.83
C LYS A 46 17.50 4.88 8.32
N ASP A 47 16.73 5.71 7.66
CA ASP A 47 16.59 7.12 8.03
C ASP A 47 15.62 7.27 9.22
N ASP A 48 14.58 6.47 9.30
CA ASP A 48 13.66 6.37 10.42
C ASP A 48 14.39 5.94 11.72
N GLN A 49 15.27 4.95 11.63
CA GLN A 49 16.10 4.50 12.76
C GLN A 49 17.00 5.61 13.29
N LYS A 50 17.58 6.45 12.42
CA LYS A 50 18.39 7.60 12.83
C LYS A 50 17.55 8.67 13.52
N GLU A 51 16.37 8.97 12.98
CA GLU A 51 15.46 9.93 13.59
C GLU A 51 15.05 9.46 14.98
N ILE A 52 14.63 8.21 15.13
CA ILE A 52 14.28 7.62 16.42
C ILE A 52 15.49 7.66 17.38
N ALA A 53 16.70 7.29 16.93
CA ALA A 53 17.89 7.33 17.78
C ALA A 53 18.16 8.74 18.33
N THR A 54 17.91 9.76 17.49
CA THR A 54 18.07 11.17 17.89
C THR A 54 17.00 11.61 18.88
N GLU A 55 15.77 11.23 18.69
CA GLU A 55 14.62 11.62 19.52
C GLU A 55 14.49 10.77 20.80
N PHE A 56 15.11 9.58 20.85
CA PHE A 56 14.90 8.59 21.90
C PHE A 56 15.28 9.08 23.32
N HIS A 57 16.24 10.00 23.43
CA HIS A 57 16.61 10.57 24.73
C HIS A 57 15.44 11.30 25.39
N LYS A 58 14.57 11.94 24.60
CA LYS A 58 13.39 12.66 25.09
C LYS A 58 12.43 11.75 25.85
N VAL A 59 12.31 10.49 25.44
CA VAL A 59 11.49 9.50 26.14
C VAL A 59 11.94 9.36 27.60
N TYR A 60 13.25 9.27 27.83
CA TYR A 60 13.79 9.12 29.19
C TYR A 60 13.81 10.44 29.99
N GLU A 61 13.96 11.56 29.31
CA GLU A 61 13.82 12.88 29.95
C GLU A 61 12.38 13.08 30.45
N GLU A 62 11.40 12.86 29.61
CA GLU A 62 9.98 12.93 29.98
C GLU A 62 9.62 11.93 31.08
N LEU A 63 10.14 10.70 31.02
CA LEU A 63 9.96 9.70 32.07
C LEU A 63 10.62 10.13 33.39
N GLY A 64 11.79 10.76 33.36
CA GLY A 64 12.46 11.30 34.51
C GLY A 64 11.64 12.39 35.22
N ILE A 65 11.13 13.36 34.45
CA ILE A 65 10.25 14.41 34.96
C ILE A 65 8.97 13.81 35.59
N GLN A 66 8.34 12.85 34.93
CA GLN A 66 7.14 12.22 35.47
C GLN A 66 7.44 11.38 36.72
N GLN A 67 8.60 10.73 36.79
CA GLN A 67 9.03 9.96 37.95
C GLN A 67 9.25 10.87 39.14
N GLU A 68 9.81 12.07 38.98
CA GLU A 68 10.00 13.06 40.03
C GLU A 68 8.67 13.64 40.55
N GLN A 69 7.69 13.78 39.67
CA GLN A 69 6.38 14.37 39.98
C GLN A 69 5.34 13.40 40.54
N ASP A 70 5.44 12.10 40.26
CA ASP A 70 4.45 11.10 40.70
C ASP A 70 4.98 10.21 41.82
N ALA A 71 4.51 10.46 43.04
CA ALA A 71 4.89 9.72 44.25
C ALA A 71 4.62 8.21 44.16
N ARG A 72 3.68 7.77 43.31
CA ARG A 72 3.39 6.33 43.09
C ARG A 72 4.51 5.68 42.31
N ILE A 73 5.17 6.42 41.43
CA ILE A 73 6.30 5.94 40.63
C ILE A 73 7.58 5.99 41.45
N GLN A 74 7.84 7.05 42.18
CA GLN A 74 9.03 7.25 43.02
C GLN A 74 9.28 6.08 43.99
N LYS A 75 8.23 5.61 44.64
CA LYS A 75 8.32 4.53 45.66
C LYS A 75 8.74 3.17 45.09
N LYS A 76 8.80 3.00 43.80
CA LYS A 76 9.04 1.69 43.15
C LYS A 76 10.50 1.43 42.78
N GLY A 77 11.41 2.42 42.93
CA GLY A 77 12.81 2.34 42.52
C GLY A 77 12.93 2.26 40.99
N GLU A 78 13.82 1.43 40.44
CA GLU A 78 13.96 1.26 38.99
C GLU A 78 12.66 0.70 38.36
N VAL A 79 11.84 1.60 37.82
CA VAL A 79 10.50 1.29 37.34
C VAL A 79 10.47 0.81 35.89
N LEU A 80 11.43 1.23 35.08
CA LEU A 80 11.53 0.86 33.67
C LEU A 80 12.88 0.21 33.38
N THR A 81 12.86 -0.91 32.69
CA THR A 81 14.03 -1.52 32.03
C THR A 81 13.73 -1.72 30.57
N THR A 82 14.72 -1.53 29.71
CA THR A 82 14.58 -1.57 28.26
C THR A 82 15.56 -2.55 27.63
N SER A 83 15.08 -3.26 26.61
CA SER A 83 15.89 -4.06 25.69
C SER A 83 15.68 -3.58 24.26
N ILE A 84 16.75 -3.58 23.47
CA ILE A 84 16.75 -3.24 22.05
C ILE A 84 17.11 -4.49 21.24
N LEU A 85 16.25 -4.82 20.29
CA LEU A 85 16.42 -5.90 19.34
C LEU A 85 16.15 -5.39 17.91
N GLY A 86 16.84 -5.97 16.94
CA GLY A 86 16.52 -5.82 15.52
C GLY A 86 15.86 -7.08 14.98
N PHE A 87 15.10 -6.95 13.91
CA PHE A 87 14.54 -8.08 13.18
C PHE A 87 14.55 -7.85 11.66
N GLY A 88 14.69 -8.92 10.95
CA GLY A 88 14.57 -9.07 9.52
C GLY A 88 14.34 -10.55 9.23
N ASP A 89 15.23 -11.20 8.48
CA ASP A 89 15.23 -12.68 8.37
C ASP A 89 15.48 -13.35 9.73
N ARG A 90 16.29 -12.74 10.58
CA ARG A 90 16.65 -13.21 11.92
C ARG A 90 16.46 -12.11 12.95
N ILE A 91 16.48 -12.51 14.22
CA ILE A 91 16.45 -11.57 15.34
C ILE A 91 17.88 -11.29 15.79
N ASN A 92 18.20 -9.99 15.95
CA ASN A 92 19.47 -9.50 16.46
C ASN A 92 19.27 -8.90 17.86
N VAL A 93 19.84 -9.52 18.89
CA VAL A 93 19.76 -9.01 20.26
C VAL A 93 20.89 -8.02 20.51
N LEU A 94 20.57 -6.72 20.56
CA LEU A 94 21.55 -5.64 20.74
C LEU A 94 21.82 -5.34 22.21
N THR A 95 20.83 -5.58 23.10
CA THR A 95 21.02 -5.55 24.56
C THR A 95 20.70 -6.93 25.13
N LYS A 96 21.71 -7.64 25.64
CA LYS A 96 21.54 -9.00 26.17
C LYS A 96 20.66 -9.06 27.42
N THR A 97 20.70 -8.02 28.24
CA THR A 97 19.90 -7.90 29.46
C THR A 97 19.18 -6.55 29.47
N PRO A 98 17.89 -6.52 29.89
CA PRO A 98 17.16 -5.26 30.05
C PRO A 98 17.89 -4.32 31.01
N THR A 99 17.98 -3.05 30.65
CA THR A 99 18.73 -2.03 31.39
C THR A 99 17.95 -0.71 31.49
N GLY A 100 18.16 0.06 32.56
CA GLY A 100 17.72 1.45 32.68
C GLY A 100 18.77 2.47 32.22
N ASP A 101 19.94 2.02 31.78
CA ASP A 101 21.05 2.90 31.34
C ASP A 101 20.77 3.46 29.94
N VAL A 102 20.37 4.73 29.89
CA VAL A 102 20.00 5.44 28.66
C VAL A 102 21.13 5.45 27.63
N LYS A 103 22.39 5.60 28.08
CA LYS A 103 23.55 5.61 27.16
C LYS A 103 23.72 4.26 26.46
N LYS A 104 23.57 3.15 27.20
CA LYS A 104 23.63 1.81 26.61
C LYS A 104 22.50 1.56 25.62
N ILE A 105 21.30 2.07 25.92
CA ILE A 105 20.13 1.96 25.04
C ILE A 105 20.37 2.73 23.75
N GLN A 106 20.82 3.98 23.82
CA GLN A 106 21.13 4.79 22.63
C GLN A 106 22.22 4.15 21.77
N GLN A 107 23.30 3.65 22.40
CA GLN A 107 24.34 2.93 21.68
C GLN A 107 23.83 1.64 21.01
N ALA A 108 22.86 0.97 21.60
CA ALA A 108 22.24 -0.20 20.99
C ALA A 108 21.42 0.18 19.76
N ILE A 109 20.62 1.25 19.83
CA ILE A 109 19.83 1.73 18.67
C ILE A 109 20.77 2.14 17.52
N GLN A 110 21.87 2.84 17.81
CA GLN A 110 22.85 3.23 16.78
C GLN A 110 23.58 2.04 16.12
N ARG A 111 23.52 0.85 16.72
CA ARG A 111 24.12 -0.39 16.20
C ARG A 111 23.11 -1.29 15.49
N ILE A 112 21.88 -0.85 15.30
CA ILE A 112 20.90 -1.57 14.49
C ILE A 112 21.49 -1.74 13.08
N GLY A 113 21.53 -2.99 12.62
CA GLY A 113 22.07 -3.36 11.32
C GLY A 113 21.08 -3.10 10.18
N ILE A 114 21.50 -3.45 8.97
CA ILE A 114 20.62 -3.48 7.79
C ILE A 114 20.54 -4.93 7.31
N ASP A 115 19.35 -5.50 7.31
CA ASP A 115 19.04 -6.77 6.64
C ASP A 115 18.72 -6.48 5.17
N ARG A 116 19.37 -7.22 4.27
CA ARG A 116 19.19 -7.09 2.81
C ARG A 116 18.48 -8.29 2.20
N THR A 117 17.88 -9.12 3.03
CA THR A 117 17.17 -10.32 2.54
C THR A 117 15.79 -9.99 1.98
N GLY A 118 15.19 -8.88 2.43
CA GLY A 118 13.82 -8.51 2.14
C GLY A 118 12.81 -9.43 2.84
N ASN A 119 13.16 -9.92 4.03
CA ASN A 119 12.30 -10.72 4.90
C ASN A 119 12.06 -9.97 6.20
N GLU A 120 10.83 -9.55 6.45
CA GLU A 120 10.38 -8.95 7.72
C GLU A 120 9.58 -9.99 8.52
N ASN A 121 10.29 -10.87 9.24
CA ASN A 121 9.68 -11.93 10.05
C ASN A 121 9.17 -11.40 11.41
N MET A 122 8.27 -10.42 11.39
CA MET A 122 7.75 -9.75 12.59
C MET A 122 7.02 -10.70 13.53
N CYS A 123 6.14 -11.58 13.02
CA CYS A 123 5.36 -12.49 13.86
C CYS A 123 6.25 -13.50 14.61
N LYS A 124 7.26 -14.06 13.92
CA LYS A 124 8.26 -14.93 14.54
C LYS A 124 9.10 -14.19 15.57
N SER A 125 9.45 -12.95 15.26
CA SER A 125 10.27 -12.12 16.15
C SER A 125 9.51 -11.75 17.42
N ILE A 126 8.25 -11.40 17.33
CA ILE A 126 7.38 -11.19 18.49
C ILE A 126 7.26 -12.48 19.31
N ALA A 127 7.07 -13.63 18.66
CA ALA A 127 7.01 -14.91 19.35
C ALA A 127 8.28 -15.19 20.15
N ALA A 128 9.46 -14.96 19.56
CA ALA A 128 10.75 -15.16 20.25
C ALA A 128 10.96 -14.14 21.39
N VAL A 129 10.57 -12.87 21.20
CA VAL A 129 10.56 -11.87 22.28
C VAL A 129 9.70 -12.34 23.45
N LEU A 130 8.50 -12.84 23.19
CA LEU A 130 7.61 -13.34 24.24
C LEU A 130 8.21 -14.57 24.95
N ASP A 131 8.80 -15.50 24.21
CA ASP A 131 9.44 -16.69 24.78
C ASP A 131 10.61 -16.32 25.70
N GLN A 132 11.43 -15.35 25.32
CA GLN A 132 12.59 -14.90 26.08
C GLN A 132 12.22 -14.00 27.27
N PHE A 133 11.37 -12.99 27.04
CA PHE A 133 11.17 -11.91 28.02
C PHE A 133 9.96 -12.13 28.94
N THR A 134 8.96 -12.94 28.59
CA THR A 134 7.82 -13.19 29.47
C THR A 134 8.24 -13.87 30.80
N PRO A 135 9.07 -14.93 30.80
CA PRO A 135 9.55 -15.52 32.05
C PRO A 135 10.39 -14.55 32.89
N LEU A 136 11.22 -13.74 32.23
CA LEU A 136 12.06 -12.74 32.90
C LEU A 136 11.23 -11.63 33.54
N ALA A 137 10.25 -11.09 32.81
CA ALA A 137 9.35 -10.08 33.31
C ALA A 137 8.54 -10.57 34.51
N ARG A 138 8.03 -11.79 34.46
CA ARG A 138 7.30 -12.44 35.58
C ARG A 138 8.20 -12.61 36.81
N LYS A 139 9.42 -13.11 36.63
CA LYS A 139 10.41 -13.24 37.72
C LYS A 139 10.71 -11.92 38.40
N GLN A 140 10.80 -10.82 37.61
CA GLN A 140 11.06 -9.47 38.10
C GLN A 140 9.79 -8.70 38.50
N LYS A 141 8.61 -9.34 38.44
CA LYS A 141 7.30 -8.70 38.73
C LYS A 141 7.07 -7.42 37.89
N ARG A 142 7.45 -7.48 36.59
CA ARG A 142 7.31 -6.39 35.63
C ARG A 142 6.21 -6.70 34.62
N GLN A 143 5.53 -5.67 34.13
CA GLN A 143 4.68 -5.74 32.95
C GLN A 143 5.59 -5.76 31.72
N LEU A 144 5.50 -6.81 30.91
CA LEU A 144 6.14 -6.83 29.59
C LEU A 144 5.35 -5.95 28.63
N VAL A 145 6.06 -5.11 27.89
CA VAL A 145 5.55 -4.29 26.80
C VAL A 145 6.46 -4.49 25.60
N VAL A 146 5.91 -4.67 24.41
CA VAL A 146 6.71 -4.74 23.18
C VAL A 146 6.38 -3.55 22.32
N ILE A 147 7.40 -2.86 21.80
CA ILE A 147 7.27 -1.73 20.92
C ILE A 147 7.95 -2.10 19.60
N VAL A 148 7.16 -2.22 18.54
CA VAL A 148 7.61 -2.57 17.19
C VAL A 148 7.74 -1.31 16.37
N VAL A 149 8.83 -1.17 15.66
CA VAL A 149 9.05 -0.08 14.69
C VAL A 149 9.28 -0.71 13.34
N SER A 150 8.33 -0.55 12.42
CA SER A 150 8.39 -1.12 11.06
C SER A 150 7.50 -0.33 10.11
N ASP A 151 7.99 -0.12 8.90
CA ASP A 151 7.27 0.57 7.84
C ASP A 151 6.63 -0.38 6.81
N GLU A 152 6.88 -1.68 6.91
CA GLU A 152 6.39 -2.71 5.98
C GLU A 152 5.47 -3.74 6.63
N SER A 153 4.62 -4.35 5.82
CA SER A 153 3.80 -5.49 6.26
C SER A 153 4.69 -6.72 6.46
N PRO A 154 4.47 -7.50 7.53
CA PRO A 154 5.33 -8.65 7.80
C PRO A 154 5.21 -9.72 6.70
N THR A 155 6.33 -10.23 6.22
CA THR A 155 6.39 -11.32 5.24
C THR A 155 5.79 -12.63 5.80
N ASP A 156 5.86 -12.81 7.12
CA ASP A 156 5.26 -13.94 7.83
C ASP A 156 3.83 -13.67 8.34
N HIS A 157 3.09 -12.76 7.68
CA HIS A 157 1.72 -12.36 8.03
C HIS A 157 0.71 -13.53 8.14
N VAL A 158 1.02 -14.69 7.59
CA VAL A 158 0.20 -15.91 7.76
C VAL A 158 0.19 -16.41 9.20
N GLN A 159 1.19 -16.03 10.01
CA GLN A 159 1.33 -16.41 11.41
C GLN A 159 0.67 -15.40 12.37
N ILE A 160 -0.02 -14.38 11.85
CA ILE A 160 -0.58 -13.30 12.68
C ILE A 160 -1.54 -13.79 13.76
N GLU A 161 -2.36 -14.79 13.48
CA GLU A 161 -3.30 -15.33 14.47
C GLU A 161 -2.58 -16.05 15.62
N GLN A 162 -1.48 -16.76 15.31
CA GLN A 162 -0.64 -17.39 16.32
C GLN A 162 0.06 -16.34 17.18
N ALA A 163 0.58 -15.28 16.56
CA ALA A 163 1.18 -14.16 17.27
C ALA A 163 0.17 -13.51 18.23
N ILE A 164 -1.06 -13.22 17.77
CA ILE A 164 -2.13 -12.66 18.59
C ILE A 164 -2.45 -13.56 19.79
N GLN A 165 -2.57 -14.88 19.59
CA GLN A 165 -2.83 -15.83 20.70
C GLN A 165 -1.70 -15.82 21.73
N ARG A 166 -0.44 -15.80 21.29
CA ARG A 166 0.73 -15.73 22.19
C ARG A 166 0.76 -14.44 22.98
N VAL A 167 0.51 -13.30 22.32
CA VAL A 167 0.46 -11.99 22.95
C VAL A 167 -0.63 -11.91 24.01
N LYS A 168 -1.84 -12.39 23.72
CA LYS A 168 -2.95 -12.49 24.69
C LYS A 168 -2.57 -13.35 25.90
N LYS A 169 -1.95 -14.51 25.69
CA LYS A 169 -1.48 -15.40 26.75
C LYS A 169 -0.39 -14.78 27.63
N ALA A 170 0.48 -13.97 27.03
CA ALA A 170 1.53 -13.25 27.74
C ALA A 170 1.00 -12.00 28.47
N ALA A 171 -0.20 -11.53 28.12
CA ALA A 171 -0.78 -10.25 28.55
C ALA A 171 0.20 -9.07 28.31
N ALA A 172 0.87 -9.07 27.14
CA ALA A 172 1.86 -8.09 26.76
C ALA A 172 1.28 -7.14 25.71
N PRO A 173 0.99 -5.86 26.01
CA PRO A 173 0.58 -4.88 25.02
C PRO A 173 1.65 -4.71 23.95
N ILE A 174 1.24 -4.66 22.69
CA ILE A 174 2.12 -4.39 21.55
C ILE A 174 1.79 -3.01 21.01
N TYR A 175 2.74 -2.09 21.14
CA TYR A 175 2.69 -0.78 20.52
C TYR A 175 3.45 -0.85 19.19
N ILE A 176 2.87 -0.31 18.14
CA ILE A 176 3.49 -0.37 16.81
C ILE A 176 3.60 1.06 16.27
N LEU A 177 4.82 1.46 15.91
CA LEU A 177 5.08 2.65 15.12
C LEU A 177 5.23 2.19 13.68
N GLY A 178 4.30 2.59 12.84
CA GLY A 178 4.31 2.17 11.45
C GLY A 178 3.62 3.17 10.54
N ARG A 179 3.80 2.98 9.25
CA ARG A 179 3.22 3.87 8.25
C ARG A 179 1.82 3.41 7.86
N GLU A 180 1.03 4.32 7.31
CA GLU A 180 -0.29 4.00 6.77
C GLU A 180 -0.20 3.02 5.59
N ALA A 181 -1.23 2.21 5.40
CA ALA A 181 -1.36 1.33 4.25
C ALA A 181 -1.68 2.13 2.98
N ILE A 182 -1.29 1.58 1.83
CA ILE A 182 -1.71 2.10 0.53
C ILE A 182 -3.16 1.69 0.26
N PHE A 183 -3.97 2.62 -0.19
CA PHE A 183 -5.41 2.43 -0.41
C PHE A 183 -5.72 1.25 -1.33
N GLY A 184 -6.25 0.19 -0.75
CA GLY A 184 -6.70 -1.02 -1.45
C GLY A 184 -5.63 -1.72 -2.27
N TYR A 185 -4.35 -1.48 -2.01
CA TYR A 185 -3.22 -2.05 -2.74
C TYR A 185 -2.07 -2.38 -1.78
N PRO A 186 -1.39 -3.53 -1.92
CA PRO A 186 -0.39 -3.93 -0.94
C PRO A 186 0.94 -3.20 -1.09
N TYR A 187 1.24 -2.64 -2.25
CA TYR A 187 2.59 -2.18 -2.57
C TYR A 187 2.69 -0.67 -2.68
N ALA A 188 3.77 -0.12 -2.12
CA ALA A 188 4.30 1.19 -2.46
C ALA A 188 5.59 1.05 -3.27
N ARG A 189 6.11 2.16 -3.77
CA ARG A 189 7.42 2.22 -4.43
C ARG A 189 8.20 3.40 -3.91
N ILE A 190 9.43 3.12 -3.50
CA ILE A 190 10.39 4.15 -3.10
C ILE A 190 11.42 4.34 -4.18
N ARG A 191 11.94 5.55 -4.27
CA ARG A 191 13.03 5.87 -5.20
C ARG A 191 14.36 5.59 -4.54
N TRP A 192 15.09 4.63 -5.09
CA TRP A 192 16.45 4.31 -4.69
C TRP A 192 17.43 4.74 -5.75
N LYS A 193 18.50 5.43 -5.36
CA LYS A 193 19.56 5.88 -6.24
C LYS A 193 20.73 4.92 -6.15
N ASP A 194 21.11 4.28 -7.26
CA ASP A 194 22.21 3.33 -7.25
C ASP A 194 23.57 4.04 -7.05
N PRO A 195 24.49 3.42 -6.29
CA PRO A 195 25.80 4.00 -6.01
C PRO A 195 26.80 3.89 -7.18
N VAL A 196 26.48 3.12 -8.24
CA VAL A 196 27.39 2.84 -9.36
C VAL A 196 27.32 3.95 -10.40
N TYR A 197 26.12 4.30 -10.84
CA TYR A 197 25.88 5.28 -11.90
C TYR A 197 25.03 6.46 -11.45
N GLY A 198 24.48 6.40 -10.24
CA GLY A 198 23.58 7.41 -9.72
C GLY A 198 22.21 7.43 -10.43
N LEU A 199 21.78 6.31 -11.02
CA LEU A 199 20.48 6.19 -11.65
C LEU A 199 19.39 5.94 -10.59
N ASN A 200 18.18 6.41 -10.86
CA ASN A 200 17.05 6.21 -9.99
C ASN A 200 16.31 4.91 -10.34
N HIS A 201 16.05 4.09 -9.33
CA HIS A 201 15.27 2.86 -9.44
C HIS A 201 14.06 2.97 -8.54
N TRP A 202 12.93 2.47 -9.01
CA TRP A 202 11.73 2.35 -8.20
C TRP A 202 11.68 0.96 -7.59
N VAL A 203 11.91 0.89 -6.30
CA VAL A 203 11.90 -0.37 -5.54
C VAL A 203 10.54 -0.55 -4.90
N ARG A 204 10.00 -1.74 -5.01
CA ARG A 204 8.71 -2.09 -4.44
C ARG A 204 8.90 -2.48 -2.98
N ILE A 205 8.08 -1.91 -2.12
CA ILE A 205 7.95 -2.26 -0.70
C ILE A 205 6.53 -2.77 -0.43
N ASP A 206 6.38 -3.68 0.50
CA ASP A 206 5.08 -4.23 0.90
C ASP A 206 4.54 -3.44 2.10
N ARG A 207 3.57 -2.56 1.85
CA ARG A 207 2.84 -1.83 2.90
C ARG A 207 1.66 -2.64 3.45
N GLY A 208 1.36 -3.79 2.84
CA GLY A 208 0.14 -4.55 3.08
C GLY A 208 -1.13 -3.78 2.75
N PRO A 209 -2.22 -4.48 2.48
CA PRO A 209 -3.52 -3.83 2.44
C PRO A 209 -3.97 -3.48 3.86
N GLU A 210 -4.82 -2.47 3.99
CA GLU A 210 -5.50 -2.13 5.24
C GLU A 210 -6.54 -3.19 5.65
N THR A 211 -6.85 -4.14 4.77
CA THR A 211 -7.86 -5.20 4.93
C THR A 211 -7.25 -6.60 4.90
N ALA A 212 -8.01 -7.59 5.37
CA ALA A 212 -7.58 -8.99 5.37
C ALA A 212 -7.23 -9.52 3.97
N PHE A 213 -7.94 -9.04 2.94
CA PHE A 213 -7.73 -9.28 1.51
C PHE A 213 -7.93 -7.96 0.77
N PRO A 214 -7.26 -7.71 -0.38
CA PRO A 214 -7.50 -6.52 -1.18
C PRO A 214 -8.97 -6.38 -1.59
N GLU A 215 -9.53 -5.19 -1.39
CA GLU A 215 -10.92 -4.87 -1.70
C GLU A 215 -11.07 -3.89 -2.88
N CYS A 216 -9.98 -3.50 -3.53
CA CYS A 216 -9.95 -2.63 -4.70
C CYS A 216 -9.29 -3.33 -5.89
N LEU A 217 -9.51 -2.80 -7.10
CA LEU A 217 -8.81 -3.30 -8.28
C LEU A 217 -7.30 -3.17 -8.12
N GLN A 218 -6.59 -4.23 -8.50
CA GLN A 218 -5.12 -4.28 -8.56
C GLN A 218 -4.59 -3.83 -9.92
N TYR A 219 -5.49 -3.49 -10.82
CA TYR A 219 -5.29 -3.08 -12.20
C TYR A 219 -5.62 -1.60 -12.40
N ASP A 220 -4.80 -0.87 -13.14
CA ASP A 220 -4.98 0.56 -13.40
C ASP A 220 -5.53 0.89 -14.81
N GLY A 221 -5.90 -0.15 -15.54
CA GLY A 221 -6.36 -0.06 -16.92
C GLY A 221 -5.28 -0.30 -17.97
N MET A 222 -4.00 -0.39 -17.57
CA MET A 222 -2.88 -0.72 -18.46
C MET A 222 -2.01 -1.84 -17.90
N HIS A 223 -1.79 -1.85 -16.58
CA HIS A 223 -0.93 -2.84 -15.91
C HIS A 223 -1.26 -2.91 -14.41
N ALA A 224 -0.45 -3.62 -13.65
CA ALA A 224 -0.49 -3.57 -12.20
C ALA A 224 -0.40 -2.11 -11.72
N ARG A 225 -1.16 -1.78 -10.67
CA ARG A 225 -1.16 -0.42 -10.13
C ARG A 225 0.26 0.05 -9.82
N TRP A 226 0.54 1.24 -10.24
CA TRP A 226 1.80 1.93 -9.94
C TRP A 226 1.58 3.11 -9.01
N ASP A 227 0.36 3.61 -8.95
CA ASP A 227 -0.04 4.71 -8.08
C ASP A 227 -0.06 4.30 -6.62
N ALA A 228 0.19 5.24 -5.74
CA ALA A 228 0.00 5.11 -4.31
C ALA A 228 -0.93 6.20 -3.80
N PHE A 229 -1.94 5.81 -3.03
CA PHE A 229 -2.87 6.70 -2.34
C PHE A 229 -2.87 6.35 -0.87
N SER A 230 -2.92 7.35 -0.01
CA SER A 230 -3.17 7.16 1.41
C SER A 230 -4.51 6.46 1.62
N SER A 231 -4.53 5.41 2.45
CA SER A 231 -5.77 4.73 2.82
C SER A 231 -6.49 5.38 4.00
N GLY A 232 -5.76 6.14 4.81
CA GLY A 232 -6.23 6.63 6.11
C GLY A 232 -6.26 5.56 7.20
N PHE A 233 -5.74 4.36 6.94
CA PHE A 233 -5.69 3.23 7.87
C PHE A 233 -4.32 2.58 7.89
N GLY A 234 -3.98 1.94 9.01
CA GLY A 234 -2.77 1.14 9.10
C GLY A 234 -2.89 -0.22 8.40
N PRO A 235 -1.75 -0.90 8.14
CA PRO A 235 -1.72 -2.25 7.57
C PRO A 235 -2.46 -3.26 8.45
N TYR A 236 -3.23 -4.15 7.82
CA TYR A 236 -4.08 -5.12 8.51
C TYR A 236 -3.37 -5.90 9.63
N ALA A 237 -2.18 -6.43 9.35
CA ALA A 237 -1.47 -7.26 10.32
C ALA A 237 -1.05 -6.46 11.57
N HIS A 238 -0.51 -5.28 11.38
CA HIS A 238 -0.07 -4.39 12.46
C HIS A 238 -1.25 -3.94 13.32
N VAL A 239 -2.28 -3.39 12.67
CA VAL A 239 -3.46 -2.87 13.37
C VAL A 239 -4.17 -3.97 14.15
N ARG A 240 -4.29 -5.16 13.54
CA ARG A 240 -4.91 -6.30 14.19
C ARG A 240 -4.14 -6.77 15.42
N LEU A 241 -2.81 -6.81 15.32
CA LEU A 241 -1.94 -7.18 16.43
C LEU A 241 -2.04 -6.18 17.59
N ALA A 242 -1.92 -4.89 17.31
CA ALA A 242 -2.05 -3.83 18.30
C ALA A 242 -3.43 -3.89 18.99
N LYS A 243 -4.51 -3.96 18.21
CA LYS A 243 -5.87 -4.07 18.74
C LYS A 243 -6.06 -5.23 19.69
N HIS A 244 -5.63 -6.43 19.31
CA HIS A 244 -5.87 -7.64 20.09
C HIS A 244 -4.90 -7.85 21.25
N SER A 245 -3.83 -7.06 21.34
CA SER A 245 -2.88 -7.06 22.46
C SER A 245 -3.26 -6.05 23.56
N GLY A 246 -4.19 -5.14 23.29
CA GLY A 246 -4.45 -3.99 24.16
C GLY A 246 -3.43 -2.85 24.01
N GLY A 247 -2.65 -2.85 22.93
CA GLY A 247 -1.72 -1.79 22.57
C GLY A 247 -2.31 -0.77 21.60
N ILE A 248 -1.45 -0.02 20.91
CA ILE A 248 -1.82 1.06 19.99
C ILE A 248 -1.01 0.94 18.72
N PHE A 249 -1.65 1.13 17.58
CA PHE A 249 -0.96 1.38 16.32
C PHE A 249 -0.82 2.90 16.11
N PHE A 250 0.40 3.41 16.17
CA PHE A 250 0.73 4.80 15.86
C PHE A 250 1.00 4.92 14.37
N MET A 251 0.08 5.60 13.70
CA MET A 251 0.11 5.73 12.25
C MET A 251 0.89 6.97 11.85
N LEU A 252 2.07 6.76 11.31
CA LEU A 252 2.89 7.78 10.67
C LEU A 252 2.39 8.03 9.25
N PRO A 253 2.41 9.28 8.76
CA PRO A 253 2.08 9.56 7.37
C PRO A 253 3.07 8.88 6.43
N GLY A 254 2.58 8.41 5.29
CA GLY A 254 3.44 7.91 4.22
C GLY A 254 4.27 9.03 3.60
N GLU A 255 5.52 8.75 3.29
CA GLU A 255 6.48 9.70 2.70
C GLU A 255 6.86 9.33 1.26
N GLU A 256 6.27 8.29 0.70
CA GLU A 256 6.56 7.81 -0.64
C GLU A 256 6.33 8.91 -1.68
N GLU A 257 7.32 9.18 -2.51
CA GLU A 257 7.26 10.22 -3.53
C GLU A 257 6.11 10.05 -4.53
N GLN A 258 5.62 8.83 -4.69
CA GLN A 258 4.49 8.51 -5.56
C GLN A 258 3.13 8.63 -4.87
N LEU A 259 3.08 8.97 -3.57
CA LEU A 259 1.82 9.24 -2.93
C LEU A 259 1.16 10.45 -3.59
N ASP A 260 -0.11 10.30 -3.95
CA ASP A 260 -0.89 11.42 -4.44
C ASP A 260 -0.99 12.50 -3.34
N GLY A 261 -0.58 13.71 -3.67
CA GLY A 261 -0.42 14.81 -2.72
C GLY A 261 0.87 14.76 -1.90
N ALA A 262 1.93 14.09 -2.37
CA ALA A 262 3.26 14.16 -1.75
C ALA A 262 3.68 15.62 -1.51
N GLY A 263 4.14 15.94 -0.30
CA GLY A 263 4.46 17.30 0.13
C GLY A 263 3.31 18.09 0.78
N ALA A 264 2.07 17.61 0.70
CA ALA A 264 0.92 18.24 1.34
C ALA A 264 0.31 17.30 2.41
N HIS A 265 0.97 17.16 3.57
CA HIS A 265 0.47 16.32 4.68
C HIS A 265 -0.99 16.65 5.05
N GLU A 266 -1.37 17.93 5.06
CA GLU A 266 -2.74 18.34 5.37
C GLU A 266 -3.76 17.88 4.32
N ALA A 267 -3.37 17.86 3.03
CA ALA A 267 -4.25 17.40 1.95
C ALA A 267 -4.50 15.88 1.98
N ARG A 268 -3.69 15.11 2.72
CA ARG A 268 -3.85 13.66 2.87
C ARG A 268 -4.72 13.28 4.06
N ARG A 269 -5.01 14.21 4.98
CA ARG A 269 -5.84 13.94 6.16
C ARG A 269 -7.29 13.79 5.73
N PHE A 270 -7.84 12.64 6.03
CA PHE A 270 -9.28 12.39 5.90
C PHE A 270 -10.00 12.82 7.18
N ALA A 271 -11.25 13.24 7.04
CA ALA A 271 -12.06 13.56 8.21
C ALA A 271 -12.29 12.30 9.05
N ALA A 272 -11.76 12.27 10.28
CA ALA A 272 -11.79 11.09 11.14
C ALA A 272 -13.21 10.54 11.36
N LEU A 273 -14.22 11.42 11.49
CA LEU A 273 -15.62 11.02 11.64
C LEU A 273 -16.16 10.35 10.38
N ALA A 274 -15.83 10.87 9.18
CA ALA A 274 -16.25 10.27 7.92
C ALA A 274 -15.61 8.89 7.75
N MET A 275 -14.32 8.74 8.07
CA MET A 275 -13.58 7.49 7.92
C MET A 275 -14.06 6.37 8.84
N LYS A 276 -14.72 6.68 9.96
CA LYS A 276 -15.23 5.69 10.91
C LYS A 276 -16.21 4.70 10.28
N GLU A 277 -17.03 5.14 9.35
CA GLU A 277 -17.99 4.28 8.63
C GLU A 277 -17.33 3.37 7.59
N TYR A 278 -16.05 3.64 7.27
CA TYR A 278 -15.26 2.90 6.29
C TYR A 278 -14.16 2.05 6.93
N GLU A 279 -14.16 1.89 8.26
CA GLU A 279 -13.17 1.08 8.96
C GLU A 279 -13.08 -0.34 8.37
N PRO A 280 -11.86 -0.87 8.19
CA PRO A 280 -11.66 -2.24 7.76
C PRO A 280 -12.22 -3.24 8.78
N LEU A 281 -12.77 -4.35 8.29
CA LEU A 281 -13.12 -5.47 9.13
C LEU A 281 -11.86 -6.18 9.64
N LEU A 282 -11.51 -5.93 10.89
CA LEU A 282 -10.33 -6.52 11.54
C LEU A 282 -10.62 -7.93 12.09
N LEU A 283 -11.22 -8.79 11.29
CA LEU A 283 -11.47 -10.20 11.59
C LEU A 283 -10.26 -11.05 11.21
N ALA A 284 -10.17 -12.27 11.76
CA ALA A 284 -9.24 -13.25 11.21
C ALA A 284 -9.56 -13.52 9.73
N ARG A 285 -8.55 -13.80 8.91
CA ARG A 285 -8.75 -13.99 7.45
C ARG A 285 -9.80 -15.03 7.13
N ARG A 286 -9.87 -16.13 7.91
CA ARG A 286 -10.90 -17.16 7.76
C ARG A 286 -12.30 -16.59 7.95
N ASP A 287 -12.52 -15.86 9.03
CA ASP A 287 -13.84 -15.31 9.39
C ASP A 287 -14.26 -14.19 8.42
N TYR A 288 -13.27 -13.40 7.97
CA TYR A 288 -13.48 -12.41 6.93
C TYR A 288 -13.91 -13.07 5.60
N ALA A 289 -13.21 -14.12 5.16
CA ALA A 289 -13.56 -14.85 3.95
C ALA A 289 -14.96 -15.47 4.04
N GLN A 290 -15.36 -15.99 5.21
CA GLN A 290 -16.69 -16.50 5.47
C GLN A 290 -17.75 -15.38 5.37
N GLN A 291 -17.48 -14.21 5.93
CA GLN A 291 -18.36 -13.06 5.80
C GLN A 291 -18.53 -12.59 4.35
N VAL A 292 -17.46 -12.56 3.57
CA VAL A 292 -17.52 -12.20 2.16
C VAL A 292 -18.34 -13.22 1.38
N SER A 293 -18.05 -14.52 1.56
CA SER A 293 -18.72 -15.62 0.83
C SER A 293 -20.22 -15.74 1.15
N SER A 294 -20.64 -15.29 2.33
CA SER A 294 -22.07 -15.29 2.72
C SER A 294 -22.91 -14.17 2.09
N ARG A 295 -22.27 -13.22 1.38
CA ARG A 295 -22.96 -12.05 0.80
C ARG A 295 -22.73 -11.97 -0.71
N PRO A 296 -23.75 -12.25 -1.55
CA PRO A 296 -23.60 -12.26 -3.02
C PRO A 296 -22.98 -10.97 -3.57
N PHE A 297 -23.36 -9.80 -3.03
CA PHE A 297 -22.79 -8.52 -3.44
C PHE A 297 -21.26 -8.47 -3.28
N ARG A 298 -20.75 -8.93 -2.14
CA ARG A 298 -19.29 -8.94 -1.86
C ARG A 298 -18.56 -9.98 -2.68
N VAL A 299 -19.19 -11.13 -2.94
CA VAL A 299 -18.65 -12.17 -3.81
C VAL A 299 -18.46 -11.65 -5.23
N VAL A 300 -19.41 -10.88 -5.76
CA VAL A 300 -19.29 -10.23 -7.08
C VAL A 300 -18.05 -9.34 -7.13
N ILE A 301 -17.88 -8.46 -6.16
CA ILE A 301 -16.73 -7.54 -6.07
C ILE A 301 -15.41 -8.33 -6.03
N SER A 302 -15.31 -9.31 -5.13
CA SER A 302 -14.09 -10.12 -4.96
C SER A 302 -13.73 -10.89 -6.23
N ASN A 303 -14.72 -11.43 -6.96
CA ASN A 303 -14.51 -12.12 -8.22
C ASN A 303 -14.01 -11.17 -9.32
N ILE A 304 -14.52 -9.94 -9.38
CA ILE A 304 -14.03 -8.92 -10.33
C ILE A 304 -12.58 -8.55 -10.02
N ILE A 305 -12.24 -8.35 -8.75
CA ILE A 305 -10.86 -8.07 -8.32
C ILE A 305 -9.93 -9.22 -8.73
N ALA A 306 -10.30 -10.46 -8.45
CA ALA A 306 -9.50 -11.63 -8.80
C ALA A 306 -9.32 -11.79 -10.32
N ARG A 307 -10.37 -11.53 -11.10
CA ARG A 307 -10.36 -11.65 -12.56
C ARG A 307 -9.55 -10.57 -13.26
N LEU A 308 -9.52 -9.36 -12.70
CA LEU A 308 -8.78 -8.20 -13.21
C LEU A 308 -7.47 -7.98 -12.42
N ASN A 309 -6.84 -9.05 -11.95
CA ASN A 309 -5.61 -8.98 -11.19
C ASN A 309 -4.39 -9.33 -12.05
N PRO A 310 -3.48 -8.38 -12.33
CA PRO A 310 -2.24 -8.64 -13.07
C PRO A 310 -1.09 -9.15 -12.18
N ASN A 311 -1.24 -9.11 -10.84
CA ASN A 311 -0.20 -9.42 -9.87
C ASN A 311 -0.31 -10.85 -9.36
N ASP A 312 0.82 -11.52 -9.22
CA ASP A 312 0.93 -12.72 -8.39
C ASP A 312 1.02 -12.28 -6.92
N TYR A 313 -0.15 -12.21 -6.27
CA TYR A 313 -0.26 -11.80 -4.87
C TYR A 313 -0.98 -12.88 -4.05
N PRO A 314 -0.34 -13.38 -2.96
CA PRO A 314 -0.83 -14.57 -2.24
C PRO A 314 -2.26 -14.47 -1.69
N LEU A 315 -2.75 -13.25 -1.46
CA LEU A 315 -4.09 -13.02 -0.91
C LEU A 315 -5.17 -12.86 -1.99
N ILE A 316 -4.84 -13.00 -3.28
CA ILE A 316 -5.81 -13.03 -4.37
C ILE A 316 -5.67 -14.36 -5.12
N PRO A 317 -6.75 -15.14 -5.28
CA PRO A 317 -6.67 -16.54 -5.71
C PRO A 317 -6.26 -16.74 -7.17
N SER A 318 -6.28 -15.69 -7.98
CA SER A 318 -5.92 -15.77 -9.39
C SER A 318 -5.24 -14.52 -9.90
N HIS A 319 -4.40 -14.65 -10.92
CA HIS A 319 -3.80 -13.52 -11.61
C HIS A 319 -3.68 -13.79 -13.11
N ASP A 320 -3.70 -12.72 -13.91
CA ASP A 320 -3.46 -12.77 -15.35
C ASP A 320 -2.35 -11.79 -15.74
N PRO A 321 -1.10 -12.28 -15.90
CA PRO A 321 0.04 -11.42 -16.24
C PRO A 321 -0.11 -10.78 -17.64
N LYS A 322 -1.02 -11.28 -18.50
CA LYS A 322 -1.32 -10.66 -19.80
C LYS A 322 -2.07 -9.34 -19.69
N LEU A 323 -2.60 -9.00 -18.50
CA LEU A 323 -3.13 -7.68 -18.19
C LEU A 323 -2.03 -6.61 -18.06
N ASN A 324 -0.76 -6.99 -17.88
CA ASN A 324 0.36 -6.04 -17.91
C ASN A 324 0.68 -5.65 -19.37
N ILE A 325 0.07 -4.55 -19.82
CA ILE A 325 0.26 -3.98 -21.14
C ILE A 325 1.45 -3.04 -21.10
N LYS A 326 2.37 -3.20 -22.03
CA LYS A 326 3.53 -2.31 -22.15
C LYS A 326 3.06 -0.88 -22.46
N GLN A 327 3.41 0.08 -21.62
CA GLN A 327 3.09 1.49 -21.78
C GLN A 327 4.33 2.32 -22.14
N HIS A 328 5.50 1.92 -21.68
CA HIS A 328 6.74 2.68 -21.83
C HIS A 328 7.83 1.89 -22.57
N HIS A 329 8.85 2.59 -23.01
CA HIS A 329 10.06 2.04 -23.63
C HIS A 329 9.85 1.27 -24.94
N TYR A 330 8.91 1.75 -25.79
CA TYR A 330 8.80 1.24 -27.15
C TYR A 330 10.02 1.65 -27.99
N SER A 331 10.38 0.80 -28.97
CA SER A 331 11.52 1.04 -29.85
C SER A 331 11.29 2.24 -30.75
N ILE A 332 12.36 2.96 -31.09
CA ILE A 332 12.39 3.97 -32.16
C ILE A 332 12.63 3.32 -33.54
N GLU A 333 12.92 2.02 -33.59
CA GLU A 333 13.05 1.27 -34.85
C GLU A 333 11.68 0.77 -35.29
N ALA A 334 11.28 1.10 -36.52
CA ALA A 334 9.92 0.88 -37.04
C ALA A 334 9.47 -0.58 -36.99
N ALA A 335 10.33 -1.52 -37.39
CA ALA A 335 9.99 -2.95 -37.41
C ALA A 335 9.76 -3.46 -35.97
N GLU A 336 10.64 -3.12 -35.05
CA GLU A 336 10.54 -3.54 -33.66
C GLU A 336 9.38 -2.84 -32.94
N PHE A 337 9.11 -1.56 -33.22
CA PHE A 337 7.92 -0.89 -32.72
C PHE A 337 6.65 -1.62 -33.14
N ARG A 338 6.50 -1.95 -34.42
CA ARG A 338 5.31 -2.65 -34.93
C ARG A 338 5.13 -4.03 -34.29
N ARG A 339 6.22 -4.77 -34.08
CA ARG A 339 6.17 -6.04 -33.35
C ARG A 339 5.65 -5.84 -31.92
N GLN A 340 6.19 -4.87 -31.19
CA GLN A 340 5.74 -4.52 -29.84
C GLN A 340 4.31 -4.00 -29.80
N ALA A 341 3.90 -3.24 -30.82
CA ALA A 341 2.55 -2.73 -30.96
C ALA A 341 1.50 -3.85 -31.16
N VAL A 342 1.83 -4.86 -31.96
CA VAL A 342 0.97 -6.04 -32.15
C VAL A 342 0.75 -6.77 -30.82
N GLU A 343 1.83 -7.04 -30.07
CA GLU A 343 1.73 -7.70 -28.77
C GLU A 343 0.91 -6.90 -27.76
N ALA A 344 1.20 -5.59 -27.63
CA ALA A 344 0.46 -4.70 -26.74
C ALA A 344 -1.01 -4.58 -27.13
N GLY A 345 -1.31 -4.51 -28.44
CA GLY A 345 -2.66 -4.49 -28.97
C GLY A 345 -3.46 -5.77 -28.62
N GLN A 346 -2.86 -6.94 -28.77
CA GLN A 346 -3.50 -8.22 -28.41
C GLN A 346 -3.84 -8.27 -26.91
N ARG A 347 -2.93 -7.80 -26.04
CA ARG A 347 -3.17 -7.68 -24.60
C ARG A 347 -4.29 -6.70 -24.29
N ALA A 348 -4.30 -5.53 -24.96
CA ALA A 348 -5.33 -4.51 -24.79
C ALA A 348 -6.72 -5.03 -25.20
N PHE A 349 -6.84 -5.77 -26.32
CA PHE A 349 -8.09 -6.40 -26.73
C PHE A 349 -8.60 -7.42 -25.72
N ARG A 350 -7.71 -8.27 -25.19
CA ARG A 350 -8.05 -9.20 -24.11
C ARG A 350 -8.58 -8.47 -22.88
N ALA A 351 -7.87 -7.44 -22.42
CA ALA A 351 -8.27 -6.66 -21.27
C ALA A 351 -9.62 -5.95 -21.48
N MET A 352 -9.88 -5.41 -22.68
CA MET A 352 -11.18 -4.82 -23.02
C MET A 352 -12.33 -5.84 -22.95
N GLY A 353 -12.09 -7.09 -23.38
CA GLY A 353 -13.05 -8.18 -23.25
C GLY A 353 -13.39 -8.47 -21.78
N LEU A 354 -12.36 -8.64 -20.93
CA LEU A 354 -12.53 -8.89 -19.50
C LEU A 354 -13.25 -7.71 -18.79
N LEU A 355 -12.92 -6.47 -19.16
CA LEU A 355 -13.62 -5.29 -18.63
C LEU A 355 -15.09 -5.23 -19.07
N SER A 356 -15.39 -5.63 -20.31
CA SER A 356 -16.78 -5.68 -20.80
C SER A 356 -17.61 -6.69 -20.02
N GLU A 357 -17.06 -7.87 -19.75
CA GLU A 357 -17.71 -8.89 -18.91
C GLU A 357 -17.87 -8.39 -17.46
N ALA A 358 -16.85 -7.73 -16.90
CA ALA A 358 -16.92 -7.14 -15.56
C ALA A 358 -18.03 -6.09 -15.47
N ILE A 359 -18.13 -5.19 -16.45
CA ILE A 359 -19.20 -4.18 -16.54
C ILE A 359 -20.57 -4.85 -16.56
N THR A 360 -20.77 -5.86 -17.40
CA THR A 360 -22.04 -6.60 -17.49
C THR A 360 -22.43 -7.23 -16.15
N ILE A 361 -21.45 -7.83 -15.45
CA ILE A 361 -21.69 -8.45 -14.14
C ILE A 361 -22.03 -7.36 -13.09
N LEU A 362 -21.28 -6.26 -13.06
CA LEU A 362 -21.49 -5.18 -12.10
C LEU A 362 -22.85 -4.50 -12.32
N ASP A 363 -23.22 -4.19 -13.56
CA ASP A 363 -24.51 -3.58 -13.89
C ASP A 363 -25.70 -4.49 -13.52
N LYS A 364 -25.59 -5.79 -13.80
CA LYS A 364 -26.62 -6.77 -13.41
C LYS A 364 -26.81 -6.86 -11.90
N ASN A 365 -25.75 -6.67 -11.13
CA ASN A 365 -25.77 -6.82 -9.67
C ASN A 365 -25.88 -5.48 -8.91
N GLU A 366 -26.01 -4.37 -9.62
CA GLU A 366 -26.18 -3.04 -9.03
C GLU A 366 -27.38 -2.97 -8.04
N PRO A 367 -28.54 -3.60 -8.29
CA PRO A 367 -29.63 -3.60 -7.33
C PRO A 367 -29.27 -4.17 -5.95
N LEU A 368 -28.29 -5.07 -5.85
CA LEU A 368 -27.83 -5.64 -4.57
C LEU A 368 -27.14 -4.60 -3.67
N ARG A 369 -26.65 -3.48 -4.26
CA ARG A 369 -25.99 -2.38 -3.54
C ARG A 369 -26.91 -1.78 -2.46
N ALA A 370 -28.18 -1.67 -2.73
CA ALA A 370 -29.16 -1.12 -1.77
C ALA A 370 -29.27 -1.95 -0.48
N GLY A 371 -29.04 -3.26 -0.56
CA GLY A 371 -29.05 -4.18 0.58
C GLY A 371 -27.72 -4.30 1.34
N GLU A 372 -26.64 -3.64 0.88
CA GLU A 372 -25.36 -3.66 1.58
C GLU A 372 -25.30 -2.55 2.63
N ASN A 373 -25.06 -2.91 3.88
CA ASN A 373 -25.02 -1.96 5.00
C ASN A 373 -23.64 -1.31 5.20
N SER A 374 -22.57 -1.91 4.68
CA SER A 374 -21.23 -1.37 4.82
C SER A 374 -20.97 -0.27 3.78
N GLN A 375 -20.69 0.94 4.25
CA GLN A 375 -20.29 2.05 3.38
C GLN A 375 -19.01 1.72 2.60
N ARG A 376 -18.05 1.03 3.24
CA ARG A 376 -16.83 0.59 2.59
C ARG A 376 -17.10 -0.30 1.38
N TRP A 377 -17.97 -1.30 1.50
CA TRP A 377 -18.29 -2.21 0.40
C TRP A 377 -19.11 -1.53 -0.70
N ARG A 378 -20.00 -0.59 -0.35
CA ARG A 378 -20.66 0.26 -1.36
C ARG A 378 -19.66 1.09 -2.14
N ALA A 379 -18.73 1.77 -1.44
CA ALA A 379 -17.70 2.59 -2.06
C ALA A 379 -16.75 1.78 -2.95
N ASN A 380 -16.38 0.56 -2.54
CA ASN A 380 -15.60 -0.35 -3.37
C ASN A 380 -16.31 -0.71 -4.67
N PHE A 381 -17.59 -1.05 -4.59
CA PHE A 381 -18.40 -1.36 -5.77
C PHE A 381 -18.50 -0.17 -6.72
N ASP A 382 -18.83 1.01 -6.20
CA ASP A 382 -19.02 2.22 -6.99
C ASP A 382 -17.74 2.63 -7.70
N LEU A 383 -16.60 2.58 -7.00
CA LEU A 383 -15.30 2.89 -7.57
C LEU A 383 -14.88 1.86 -8.63
N ILE A 384 -15.00 0.57 -8.34
CA ILE A 384 -14.62 -0.50 -9.28
C ILE A 384 -15.45 -0.43 -10.56
N ARG A 385 -16.77 -0.19 -10.42
CA ARG A 385 -17.67 -0.02 -11.57
C ARG A 385 -17.26 1.17 -12.44
N SER A 386 -16.98 2.32 -11.81
CA SER A 386 -16.51 3.52 -12.52
C SER A 386 -15.20 3.27 -13.25
N GLN A 387 -14.24 2.60 -12.59
CA GLN A 387 -12.95 2.23 -13.14
C GLN A 387 -13.07 1.28 -14.33
N CYS A 388 -13.94 0.27 -14.27
CA CYS A 388 -14.13 -0.66 -15.39
C CYS A 388 -14.58 0.08 -16.66
N TYR A 389 -15.53 0.99 -16.56
CA TYR A 389 -15.96 1.83 -17.71
C TYR A 389 -14.81 2.73 -18.21
N ALA A 390 -14.13 3.41 -17.33
CA ALA A 390 -13.03 4.33 -17.66
C ALA A 390 -11.86 3.59 -18.33
N TYR A 391 -11.48 2.43 -17.80
CA TYR A 391 -10.36 1.65 -18.29
C TYR A 391 -10.64 1.05 -19.66
N ARG A 392 -11.88 0.63 -19.93
CA ARG A 392 -12.27 0.17 -21.25
C ARG A 392 -12.15 1.29 -22.29
N VAL A 393 -12.60 2.50 -21.96
CA VAL A 393 -12.46 3.69 -22.83
C VAL A 393 -10.98 4.01 -23.05
N ARG A 394 -10.17 4.00 -22.00
CA ARG A 394 -8.72 4.29 -22.07
C ARG A 394 -7.97 3.30 -22.94
N LEU A 395 -8.27 2.00 -22.83
CA LEU A 395 -7.65 0.98 -23.67
C LEU A 395 -8.00 1.17 -25.15
N PHE A 396 -9.21 1.60 -25.44
CA PHE A 396 -9.57 1.96 -26.80
C PHE A 396 -8.75 3.15 -27.31
N GLN A 397 -8.57 4.18 -26.49
CA GLN A 397 -7.71 5.34 -26.82
C GLN A 397 -6.25 4.95 -27.00
N PHE A 398 -5.76 3.99 -26.18
CA PHE A 398 -4.43 3.43 -26.34
C PHE A 398 -4.27 2.72 -27.70
N LEU A 399 -5.25 1.91 -28.10
CA LEU A 399 -5.24 1.24 -29.42
C LEU A 399 -5.22 2.23 -30.57
N LEU A 400 -5.99 3.33 -30.46
CA LEU A 400 -5.97 4.39 -31.50
C LEU A 400 -4.61 5.08 -31.58
N ALA A 401 -4.01 5.42 -30.43
CA ALA A 401 -2.69 6.05 -30.40
C ALA A 401 -1.61 5.13 -30.93
N LEU A 402 -1.70 3.83 -30.59
CA LEU A 402 -0.78 2.78 -31.03
C LEU A 402 -0.85 2.58 -32.55
N ASP A 403 -2.07 2.41 -33.10
CA ASP A 403 -2.32 2.26 -34.55
C ASP A 403 -1.83 3.48 -35.32
N LYS A 404 -2.19 4.68 -34.89
CA LYS A 404 -1.76 5.92 -35.53
C LYS A 404 -0.23 5.99 -35.63
N HIS A 405 0.46 5.76 -34.52
CA HIS A 405 1.91 5.84 -34.48
C HIS A 405 2.58 4.74 -35.31
N ALA A 406 2.03 3.52 -35.30
CA ALA A 406 2.55 2.40 -36.10
C ALA A 406 2.45 2.64 -37.61
N VAL A 407 1.43 3.41 -38.05
CA VAL A 407 1.20 3.77 -39.47
C VAL A 407 2.05 4.97 -39.87
N GLU A 408 2.01 6.07 -39.10
CA GLU A 408 2.70 7.32 -39.44
C GLU A 408 4.20 7.25 -39.14
N PHE A 409 4.57 6.59 -38.11
CA PHE A 409 5.91 6.38 -37.55
C PHE A 409 6.86 7.57 -37.75
N PRO A 410 6.57 8.73 -37.17
CA PRO A 410 7.41 9.92 -37.32
C PRO A 410 8.79 9.69 -36.64
N PRO A 411 9.86 10.30 -37.19
CA PRO A 411 11.15 10.25 -36.51
C PRO A 411 11.10 11.03 -35.19
N PRO A 412 11.90 10.65 -34.18
CA PRO A 412 12.06 11.43 -32.96
C PRO A 412 12.52 12.85 -33.28
N LYS A 413 11.96 13.85 -32.60
CA LYS A 413 12.30 15.26 -32.77
C LYS A 413 13.56 15.65 -31.99
N GLN A 414 13.79 15.00 -30.84
CA GLN A 414 14.94 15.28 -29.99
C GLN A 414 16.04 14.27 -30.26
N ALA A 415 17.25 14.74 -30.52
CA ALA A 415 18.41 13.91 -30.88
C ALA A 415 18.76 12.83 -29.83
N LYS A 416 18.45 13.07 -28.54
CA LYS A 416 18.70 12.12 -27.47
C LYS A 416 17.60 11.09 -27.28
N SER A 417 16.44 11.26 -27.88
CA SER A 417 15.32 10.34 -27.71
C SER A 417 15.63 8.98 -28.32
N ASN A 418 15.40 7.94 -27.54
CA ASN A 418 15.66 6.56 -27.96
C ASN A 418 14.51 5.61 -27.64
N ARG A 419 13.37 6.12 -27.15
CA ARG A 419 12.17 5.37 -26.80
C ARG A 419 10.90 6.19 -27.03
N TRP A 420 9.78 5.47 -27.25
CA TRP A 420 8.43 6.02 -27.22
C TRP A 420 7.72 5.58 -25.96
N HIS A 421 6.87 6.47 -25.42
CA HIS A 421 6.06 6.26 -24.22
C HIS A 421 4.61 6.67 -24.48
N PHE A 422 3.66 5.90 -23.97
CA PHE A 422 2.25 6.23 -23.99
C PHE A 422 1.84 6.73 -22.62
N ASN A 423 1.38 7.97 -22.53
CA ASN A 423 0.95 8.60 -21.28
C ASN A 423 -0.52 8.95 -21.34
N ARG A 424 -1.15 9.01 -20.17
CA ARG A 424 -2.54 9.48 -20.04
C ARG A 424 -2.68 10.92 -20.57
N SER A 425 -3.85 11.22 -21.12
CA SER A 425 -4.17 12.54 -21.65
C SER A 425 -5.64 12.87 -21.39
N ARG A 426 -5.92 14.12 -21.12
CA ARG A 426 -7.31 14.63 -21.09
C ARG A 426 -7.93 14.68 -22.49
N LYS A 427 -7.09 14.82 -23.51
CA LYS A 427 -7.54 14.90 -24.89
C LYS A 427 -7.85 13.51 -25.44
N MET A 428 -9.08 13.35 -25.91
CA MET A 428 -9.54 12.13 -26.58
C MET A 428 -9.25 12.20 -28.07
N THR A 429 -8.94 11.06 -28.65
CA THR A 429 -8.76 10.92 -30.11
C THR A 429 -9.98 10.25 -30.74
N THR A 430 -10.49 10.87 -31.82
CA THR A 430 -11.54 10.28 -32.64
C THR A 430 -10.89 9.59 -33.85
N PRO A 431 -11.14 8.28 -34.12
CA PRO A 431 -10.57 7.61 -35.26
C PRO A 431 -11.12 8.16 -36.58
N ASN A 432 -10.25 8.33 -37.56
CA ASN A 432 -10.67 8.54 -38.94
C ASN A 432 -11.20 7.21 -39.56
N ASP A 433 -11.74 7.28 -40.78
CA ASP A 433 -12.34 6.10 -41.44
C ASP A 433 -11.36 4.96 -41.65
N GLY A 434 -10.10 5.26 -42.01
CA GLY A 434 -9.07 4.27 -42.19
C GLY A 434 -8.68 3.56 -40.88
N GLN A 435 -8.54 4.33 -39.80
CA GLN A 435 -8.29 3.79 -38.46
C GLN A 435 -9.47 2.94 -37.98
N TYR A 436 -10.70 3.46 -38.18
CA TYR A 436 -11.90 2.70 -37.77
C TYR A 436 -11.98 1.36 -38.48
N LYS A 437 -11.74 1.31 -39.81
CA LYS A 437 -11.73 0.06 -40.58
C LYS A 437 -10.74 -0.97 -40.02
N ARG A 438 -9.51 -0.54 -39.66
CA ARG A 438 -8.51 -1.43 -39.03
C ARG A 438 -8.97 -1.94 -37.68
N VAL A 439 -9.47 -1.07 -36.82
CA VAL A 439 -10.00 -1.43 -35.50
C VAL A 439 -11.23 -2.33 -35.63
N GLN A 440 -12.11 -2.05 -36.58
CA GLN A 440 -13.29 -2.84 -36.86
C GLN A 440 -12.95 -4.29 -37.19
N VAL A 441 -11.93 -4.50 -38.02
CA VAL A 441 -11.44 -5.86 -38.37
C VAL A 441 -10.88 -6.56 -37.16
N GLN A 442 -10.03 -5.87 -36.38
CA GLN A 442 -9.37 -6.43 -35.20
C GLN A 442 -10.34 -6.79 -34.08
N LEU A 443 -11.35 -5.94 -33.84
CA LEU A 443 -12.38 -6.14 -32.80
C LEU A 443 -13.60 -6.93 -33.33
N LYS A 444 -13.63 -7.32 -34.62
CA LYS A 444 -14.78 -7.98 -35.26
C LYS A 444 -16.09 -7.18 -35.06
N LEU A 445 -16.00 -5.86 -35.13
CA LEU A 445 -17.15 -4.98 -34.91
C LEU A 445 -18.11 -5.05 -36.11
N LYS A 446 -19.39 -5.17 -35.81
CA LYS A 446 -20.46 -5.12 -36.84
C LYS A 446 -21.06 -3.71 -36.97
N ALA A 447 -20.82 -2.84 -35.98
CA ALA A 447 -21.38 -1.49 -35.93
C ALA A 447 -20.80 -0.59 -37.03
N LYS A 448 -21.57 0.41 -37.46
CA LYS A 448 -21.07 1.52 -38.26
C LYS A 448 -20.22 2.44 -37.37
N ARG A 449 -19.30 3.19 -37.99
CA ARG A 449 -18.39 4.09 -37.27
C ARG A 449 -19.13 5.06 -36.34
N GLU A 450 -20.18 5.71 -36.83
CA GLU A 450 -20.97 6.70 -36.09
C GLU A 450 -21.61 6.08 -34.85
N SER A 451 -22.24 4.92 -34.99
CA SER A 451 -22.87 4.20 -33.89
C SER A 451 -21.85 3.77 -32.84
N PHE A 452 -20.68 3.29 -33.28
CA PHE A 452 -19.61 2.91 -32.39
C PHE A 452 -19.03 4.09 -31.61
N LEU A 453 -18.83 5.25 -32.28
CA LEU A 453 -18.36 6.47 -31.64
C LEU A 453 -19.37 7.01 -30.63
N ALA A 454 -20.67 6.94 -30.95
CA ALA A 454 -21.73 7.32 -30.03
C ALA A 454 -21.73 6.42 -28.77
N GLU A 455 -21.58 5.11 -28.95
CA GLU A 455 -21.44 4.16 -27.82
C GLU A 455 -20.21 4.47 -26.95
N MET A 456 -19.05 4.71 -27.57
CA MET A 456 -17.83 5.08 -26.83
C MET A 456 -17.99 6.38 -26.06
N LYS A 457 -18.66 7.37 -26.64
CA LYS A 457 -18.95 8.64 -25.98
C LYS A 457 -19.90 8.45 -24.79
N GLU A 458 -20.93 7.62 -24.95
CA GLU A 458 -21.85 7.31 -23.84
C GLU A 458 -21.12 6.57 -22.70
N GLN A 459 -20.24 5.62 -23.02
CA GLN A 459 -19.41 4.97 -21.99
C GLN A 459 -18.49 5.93 -21.26
N GLN A 460 -17.87 6.88 -21.98
CA GLN A 460 -17.09 7.95 -21.35
C GLN A 460 -17.95 8.79 -20.41
N ASN A 461 -19.12 9.24 -20.87
CA ASN A 461 -20.05 10.04 -20.08
C ASN A 461 -20.52 9.26 -18.83
N ARG A 462 -20.78 7.94 -18.99
CA ARG A 462 -21.18 7.06 -17.89
C ARG A 462 -20.06 6.91 -16.86
N ALA A 463 -18.81 6.71 -17.29
CA ALA A 463 -17.67 6.67 -16.40
C ALA A 463 -17.52 7.96 -15.59
N THR A 464 -17.69 9.11 -16.25
CA THR A 464 -17.62 10.42 -15.61
C THR A 464 -18.71 10.57 -14.54
N ARG A 465 -19.97 10.30 -14.90
CA ARG A 465 -21.10 10.36 -13.94
C ARG A 465 -20.91 9.42 -12.75
N LEU A 466 -20.38 8.21 -12.98
CA LEU A 466 -20.14 7.25 -11.91
C LEU A 466 -19.02 7.72 -10.97
N PHE A 467 -17.93 8.30 -11.46
CA PHE A 467 -16.91 8.90 -10.59
C PHE A 467 -17.44 10.12 -9.82
N GLU A 468 -18.26 10.96 -10.44
CA GLU A 468 -18.93 12.06 -9.76
C GLU A 468 -19.85 11.56 -8.65
N LEU A 469 -20.55 10.44 -8.86
CA LEU A 469 -21.36 9.78 -7.85
C LEU A 469 -20.51 9.26 -6.68
N VAL A 470 -19.36 8.63 -6.96
CA VAL A 470 -18.41 8.20 -5.90
C VAL A 470 -17.99 9.39 -5.03
N MET A 471 -17.68 10.54 -5.65
CA MET A 471 -17.30 11.73 -4.89
C MET A 471 -18.44 12.32 -4.07
N ALA A 472 -19.67 12.24 -4.57
CA ALA A 472 -20.87 12.78 -3.90
C ALA A 472 -21.32 11.87 -2.73
N GLU A 473 -21.30 10.55 -2.90
CA GLU A 473 -21.76 9.61 -1.89
C GLU A 473 -20.71 9.27 -0.82
N HIS A 474 -19.42 9.43 -1.14
CA HIS A 474 -18.31 9.08 -0.26
C HIS A 474 -17.33 10.25 -0.03
N PRO A 475 -17.84 11.46 0.31
CA PRO A 475 -17.00 12.66 0.40
C PRO A 475 -15.95 12.53 1.51
N GLY A 476 -14.76 13.13 1.29
CA GLY A 476 -13.68 13.12 2.27
C GLY A 476 -13.00 11.76 2.50
N THR A 477 -13.15 10.82 1.58
CA THR A 477 -12.62 9.47 1.66
C THR A 477 -11.59 9.18 0.57
N PRO A 478 -10.76 8.12 0.71
CA PRO A 478 -9.84 7.67 -0.33
C PRO A 478 -10.54 7.33 -1.65
N TRP A 479 -11.76 6.80 -1.61
CA TRP A 479 -12.57 6.48 -2.79
C TRP A 479 -12.88 7.73 -3.60
N ALA A 480 -13.38 8.79 -2.95
CA ALA A 480 -13.66 10.06 -3.59
C ALA A 480 -12.39 10.70 -4.16
N ARG A 481 -11.27 10.62 -3.42
CA ARG A 481 -9.97 11.12 -3.87
C ARG A 481 -9.49 10.37 -5.11
N ARG A 482 -9.59 9.04 -5.13
CA ARG A 482 -9.25 8.22 -6.29
C ARG A 482 -10.14 8.54 -7.49
N ALA A 483 -11.44 8.71 -7.28
CA ALA A 483 -12.38 9.08 -8.34
C ALA A 483 -12.01 10.45 -8.96
N ARG A 484 -11.68 11.45 -8.13
CA ARG A 484 -11.20 12.76 -8.56
C ARG A 484 -9.94 12.64 -9.42
N TRP A 485 -8.97 11.89 -8.95
CA TRP A 485 -7.72 11.65 -9.66
C TRP A 485 -7.94 11.03 -11.04
N GLU A 486 -8.87 10.05 -11.16
CA GLU A 486 -9.21 9.45 -12.46
C GLU A 486 -9.80 10.47 -13.44
N LEU A 487 -10.68 11.36 -12.96
CA LEU A 487 -11.26 12.46 -13.76
C LEU A 487 -10.20 13.47 -14.19
N ASP A 488 -9.33 13.87 -13.28
CA ASP A 488 -8.28 14.86 -13.53
C ASP A 488 -7.25 14.39 -14.57
N HIS A 489 -6.96 13.09 -14.62
CA HIS A 489 -6.03 12.51 -15.60
C HIS A 489 -6.68 12.15 -16.93
N GLY A 490 -8.02 12.06 -16.98
CA GLY A 490 -8.79 11.78 -18.18
C GLY A 490 -8.64 10.37 -18.74
N TYR A 491 -9.26 10.11 -19.88
CA TYR A 491 -9.35 8.80 -20.50
C TYR A 491 -8.56 8.67 -21.81
N GLY A 492 -8.01 9.74 -22.32
CA GLY A 492 -7.20 9.77 -23.53
C GLY A 492 -5.80 9.21 -23.33
N MET A 493 -5.14 8.93 -24.45
CA MET A 493 -3.74 8.50 -24.50
C MET A 493 -2.97 9.32 -25.51
N ALA A 494 -1.76 9.71 -25.15
CA ALA A 494 -0.84 10.45 -26.01
C ALA A 494 0.51 9.75 -26.04
N ILE A 495 1.18 9.80 -27.20
CA ILE A 495 2.52 9.29 -27.35
C ILE A 495 3.54 10.40 -27.23
N HIS A 496 4.63 10.11 -26.54
CA HIS A 496 5.77 11.00 -26.33
C HIS A 496 7.07 10.28 -26.58
N GLU A 497 8.05 11.03 -27.09
CA GLU A 497 9.42 10.55 -27.16
C GLU A 497 10.12 10.74 -25.82
N GLY A 498 11.13 9.90 -25.53
CA GLY A 498 11.91 10.01 -24.32
C GLY A 498 13.26 9.33 -24.41
N PHE A 499 14.09 9.63 -23.45
CA PHE A 499 15.41 9.02 -23.29
C PHE A 499 15.38 7.98 -22.18
N HIS A 500 15.89 6.78 -22.50
CA HIS A 500 16.16 5.74 -21.51
C HIS A 500 17.67 5.50 -21.48
N ASP A 501 18.26 5.71 -20.30
CA ASP A 501 19.71 5.58 -20.15
C ASP A 501 20.15 4.12 -20.39
N PRO A 502 21.04 3.88 -21.36
CA PRO A 502 21.47 2.51 -21.67
C PRO A 502 22.15 1.78 -20.51
N ARG A 503 22.63 2.50 -19.49
CA ARG A 503 23.28 1.91 -18.30
C ARG A 503 22.30 1.12 -17.43
N TYR A 504 20.99 1.31 -17.57
CA TYR A 504 19.99 0.44 -16.93
C TYR A 504 20.08 -1.04 -17.34
N ARG A 505 20.75 -1.37 -18.45
CA ARG A 505 21.08 -2.76 -18.83
C ARG A 505 21.97 -3.49 -17.83
N ASP A 506 22.63 -2.75 -16.94
CA ASP A 506 23.55 -3.28 -15.94
C ASP A 506 22.83 -3.66 -14.63
N VAL A 507 21.50 -3.45 -14.56
CA VAL A 507 20.64 -3.93 -13.45
C VAL A 507 20.71 -5.46 -13.37
N GLY A 508 20.92 -5.98 -12.17
CA GLY A 508 21.16 -7.40 -11.91
C GLY A 508 22.61 -7.87 -12.17
N LYS A 509 23.44 -7.05 -12.81
CA LYS A 509 24.87 -7.32 -13.05
C LYS A 509 25.73 -6.45 -12.13
N ARG A 510 25.93 -5.19 -12.54
CA ARG A 510 26.71 -4.19 -11.78
C ARG A 510 25.86 -3.44 -10.75
N ILE A 511 24.61 -3.17 -11.08
CA ILE A 511 23.65 -2.51 -10.19
C ILE A 511 22.86 -3.60 -9.46
N LYS A 512 23.12 -3.74 -8.16
CA LYS A 512 22.36 -4.64 -7.29
C LYS A 512 21.28 -3.81 -6.59
N VAL A 513 20.09 -3.81 -7.16
CA VAL A 513 18.92 -3.16 -6.53
C VAL A 513 18.60 -3.91 -5.24
N PRO A 514 18.51 -3.22 -4.10
CA PRO A 514 18.16 -3.86 -2.83
C PRO A 514 16.74 -4.44 -2.89
N LYS A 515 16.51 -5.42 -2.05
CA LYS A 515 15.17 -5.84 -1.65
C LYS A 515 14.87 -5.13 -0.34
N PHE A 516 13.75 -4.52 -0.27
CA PHE A 516 13.20 -3.92 0.93
C PHE A 516 12.12 -4.82 1.47
#